data_ac5dda951f4700430cf181d7b5e6da11
#
_entry.id   ac5dda951f4700430cf181d7b5e6da11
#
_cell.length_a   1.000
_cell.length_b   1.000
_cell.length_c   1.000
_cell.angle_alpha   90.00
_cell.angle_beta   90.00
_cell.angle_gamma   90.00
#
_symmetry.space_group_name_H-M   'P 1'
#
loop_
_entity.id
_entity.type
_entity.pdbx_description
1 polymer ?
#
loop_
_entity_poly.entity_id
_entity_poly.type
_entity_poly.pdbx_seq_one_letter_code
_entity_poly.pdbx_strand_id
1 'polypeptide(L)'
;MKNAQNDYILYAFGARGSRPVHGRKFEVFGGQTTCFVIKHNRHAVIVDCGTGLFDAEALLSDCDIIDIVFTHVHYDHVLGLLDFSIFPKNARINLVGTFKSWLGYDTIDDFYRHPFWPVQPRIGMLCEITNDGHSYNLSDGMSLQAYNSNHPDNGNILVLTLNGKKICFLFDFESNKEFDFSILKDTSFLVFDGMYDDTEISEHFGWGHSTFQEGCRLAAVYGCKELLITHHNPKNNDDKLLELEQKAKLIYPNTRFVRAGDLFVVE
;
A
#
# COMPACT_ATOMS: atom_id res chain seq x y z
N MET A 1 -11.85 -30.47 1.61
CA MET A 1 -12.11 -29.04 1.42
C MET A 1 -11.54 -28.34 2.64
N LYS A 2 -10.38 -27.65 2.51
CA LYS A 2 -9.83 -26.81 3.58
C LYS A 2 -10.84 -25.70 3.82
N ASN A 3 -11.15 -25.41 5.07
CA ASN A 3 -12.07 -24.35 5.46
C ASN A 3 -11.57 -23.00 4.93
N ALA A 4 -12.20 -22.50 3.89
CA ALA A 4 -11.92 -21.18 3.28
C ALA A 4 -12.25 -20.00 4.23
N GLN A 5 -12.57 -20.27 5.49
CA GLN A 5 -13.03 -19.28 6.47
C GLN A 5 -11.91 -18.67 7.32
N ASN A 6 -10.62 -19.06 7.10
CA ASN A 6 -9.47 -18.60 7.90
C ASN A 6 -8.33 -18.00 7.08
N ASP A 7 -8.51 -17.77 5.79
CA ASP A 7 -7.44 -17.24 4.95
C ASP A 7 -7.50 -15.69 4.92
N TYR A 8 -6.35 -15.06 5.12
CA TYR A 8 -6.21 -13.62 4.85
C TYR A 8 -6.13 -13.42 3.34
N ILE A 9 -6.88 -12.46 2.84
CA ILE A 9 -6.86 -12.12 1.41
C ILE A 9 -6.41 -10.66 1.27
N LEU A 10 -5.38 -10.45 0.46
CA LEU A 10 -4.92 -9.14 0.06
C LEU A 10 -5.64 -8.74 -1.25
N TYR A 11 -6.39 -7.66 -1.21
CA TYR A 11 -7.07 -7.05 -2.35
C TYR A 11 -6.32 -5.79 -2.78
N ALA A 12 -6.16 -5.59 -4.08
CA ALA A 12 -5.61 -4.36 -4.66
C ALA A 12 -6.73 -3.58 -5.36
N PHE A 13 -7.05 -2.40 -4.87
CA PHE A 13 -8.06 -1.51 -5.46
C PHE A 13 -7.44 -0.38 -6.29
N GLY A 14 -6.17 -0.09 -6.07
CA GLY A 14 -5.43 0.91 -6.82
C GLY A 14 -3.94 0.63 -6.80
N ALA A 15 -3.29 0.84 -7.93
CA ALA A 15 -1.86 0.57 -8.13
C ALA A 15 -1.12 1.68 -8.88
N ARG A 16 -1.76 2.83 -9.15
CA ARG A 16 -1.12 3.99 -9.79
C ARG A 16 -0.44 4.87 -8.77
N GLY A 17 0.74 5.37 -9.11
CA GLY A 17 1.44 6.38 -8.34
C GLY A 17 1.12 7.80 -8.77
N SER A 18 1.38 8.76 -7.92
CA SER A 18 1.30 10.21 -8.08
C SER A 18 -0.08 10.78 -8.42
N ARG A 19 -0.88 10.15 -9.26
CA ARG A 19 -2.21 10.61 -9.65
C ARG A 19 -3.03 9.52 -10.34
N PRO A 20 -4.36 9.59 -10.28
CA PRO A 20 -5.21 8.70 -11.06
C PRO A 20 -5.10 8.98 -12.57
N VAL A 21 -5.39 7.95 -13.36
CA VAL A 21 -5.48 8.01 -14.82
C VAL A 21 -6.80 7.40 -15.30
N HIS A 22 -7.22 7.71 -16.53
CA HIS A 22 -8.46 7.18 -17.10
C HIS A 22 -8.38 6.99 -18.61
N GLY A 23 -9.34 6.25 -19.14
CA GLY A 23 -9.48 5.98 -20.57
C GLY A 23 -8.96 4.61 -20.99
N ARG A 24 -9.31 4.19 -22.20
CA ARG A 24 -9.16 2.83 -22.73
C ARG A 24 -7.76 2.22 -22.60
N LYS A 25 -6.74 3.06 -22.61
CA LYS A 25 -5.34 2.62 -22.53
C LYS A 25 -4.86 2.31 -21.10
N PHE A 26 -5.77 2.35 -20.11
CA PHE A 26 -5.51 2.10 -18.69
C PHE A 26 -6.52 1.12 -18.07
N GLU A 27 -7.29 0.39 -18.86
CA GLU A 27 -8.36 -0.49 -18.38
C GLU A 27 -7.83 -1.81 -17.82
N VAL A 28 -6.66 -2.29 -18.28
CA VAL A 28 -6.09 -3.58 -17.84
C VAL A 28 -5.48 -3.45 -16.45
N PHE A 29 -4.69 -2.42 -16.18
CA PHE A 29 -4.08 -2.22 -14.88
C PHE A 29 -4.91 -1.33 -13.95
N GLY A 30 -5.95 -0.70 -14.47
CA GLY A 30 -6.77 0.25 -13.74
C GLY A 30 -6.13 1.64 -13.64
N GLY A 31 -6.95 2.61 -13.23
CA GLY A 31 -6.54 4.01 -13.14
C GLY A 31 -6.46 4.58 -11.74
N GLN A 32 -6.85 3.81 -10.73
CA GLN A 32 -6.93 4.26 -9.34
C GLN A 32 -5.56 4.27 -8.66
N THR A 33 -5.35 5.21 -7.75
CA THR A 33 -4.13 5.33 -6.96
C THR A 33 -4.16 4.40 -5.75
N THR A 34 -3.02 4.25 -5.10
CA THR A 34 -2.65 3.24 -4.12
C THR A 34 -3.71 2.98 -3.06
N CYS A 35 -4.27 1.76 -3.05
CA CYS A 35 -5.15 1.26 -1.99
C CYS A 35 -5.10 -0.27 -1.96
N PHE A 36 -4.67 -0.84 -0.84
CA PHE A 36 -4.66 -2.28 -0.60
C PHE A 36 -5.49 -2.60 0.63
N VAL A 37 -6.27 -3.68 0.59
CA VAL A 37 -7.09 -4.11 1.71
C VAL A 37 -6.78 -5.55 2.06
N ILE A 38 -6.41 -5.81 3.30
CA ILE A 38 -6.35 -7.16 3.86
C ILE A 38 -7.61 -7.37 4.66
N LYS A 39 -8.43 -8.34 4.27
CA LYS A 39 -9.66 -8.66 4.99
C LYS A 39 -9.58 -10.04 5.63
N HIS A 40 -9.99 -10.09 6.89
CA HIS A 40 -10.17 -11.31 7.65
C HIS A 40 -11.44 -11.19 8.51
N ASN A 41 -12.42 -12.07 8.29
CA ASN A 41 -13.73 -11.99 8.94
C ASN A 41 -14.39 -10.61 8.78
N ARG A 42 -14.67 -9.93 9.89
CA ARG A 42 -15.29 -8.59 9.95
C ARG A 42 -14.27 -7.49 10.29
N HIS A 43 -12.99 -7.77 10.11
CA HIS A 43 -11.89 -6.84 10.26
C HIS A 43 -11.20 -6.59 8.93
N ALA A 44 -10.90 -5.36 8.61
CA ALA A 44 -10.08 -4.97 7.48
C ALA A 44 -8.90 -4.12 7.93
N VAL A 45 -7.73 -4.39 7.36
CA VAL A 45 -6.58 -3.49 7.38
C VAL A 45 -6.43 -2.90 6.00
N ILE A 46 -6.50 -1.58 5.89
CA ILE A 46 -6.31 -0.84 4.64
C ILE A 46 -4.92 -0.24 4.67
N VAL A 47 -4.11 -0.53 3.67
CA VAL A 47 -2.81 0.11 3.46
C VAL A 47 -2.99 1.17 2.39
N ASP A 48 -2.92 2.41 2.81
CA ASP A 48 -3.20 3.63 2.07
C ASP A 48 -4.63 3.75 1.51
N CYS A 49 -5.09 4.97 1.42
CA CYS A 49 -6.42 5.36 1.00
C CYS A 49 -6.38 6.29 -0.22
N GLY A 50 -5.67 5.89 -1.27
CA GLY A 50 -5.76 6.58 -2.54
C GLY A 50 -7.14 6.44 -3.18
N THR A 51 -7.29 6.86 -4.43
CA THR A 51 -8.61 6.82 -5.09
C THR A 51 -9.16 5.39 -5.27
N GLY A 52 -8.32 4.36 -5.15
CA GLY A 52 -8.75 2.95 -5.13
C GLY A 52 -9.73 2.63 -3.99
N LEU A 53 -9.72 3.41 -2.89
CA LEU A 53 -10.66 3.21 -1.79
C LEU A 53 -12.13 3.31 -2.23
N PHE A 54 -12.45 4.13 -3.23
CA PHE A 54 -13.82 4.27 -3.74
C PHE A 54 -14.41 2.96 -4.27
N ASP A 55 -13.57 2.03 -4.74
CA ASP A 55 -13.99 0.73 -5.25
C ASP A 55 -14.06 -0.36 -4.16
N ALA A 56 -13.65 -0.05 -2.91
CA ALA A 56 -13.61 -1.00 -1.79
C ALA A 56 -14.91 -1.10 -0.97
N GLU A 57 -15.90 -0.24 -1.20
CA GLU A 57 -17.13 -0.13 -0.39
C GLU A 57 -17.83 -1.47 -0.16
N ALA A 58 -18.04 -2.24 -1.23
CA ALA A 58 -18.72 -3.54 -1.14
C ALA A 58 -17.95 -4.55 -0.25
N LEU A 59 -16.61 -4.55 -0.34
CA LEU A 59 -15.76 -5.42 0.48
C LEU A 59 -15.82 -5.03 1.97
N LEU A 60 -15.91 -3.74 2.26
CA LEU A 60 -15.87 -3.19 3.62
C LEU A 60 -17.23 -3.22 4.31
N SER A 61 -18.33 -3.46 3.59
CA SER A 61 -19.71 -3.24 4.02
C SER A 61 -20.14 -4.02 5.28
N ASP A 62 -19.50 -5.14 5.58
CA ASP A 62 -19.77 -5.98 6.76
C ASP A 62 -18.67 -5.90 7.85
N CYS A 63 -17.72 -4.98 7.72
CA CYS A 63 -16.65 -4.82 8.71
C CYS A 63 -17.14 -4.12 9.98
N ASP A 64 -16.69 -4.60 11.13
CA ASP A 64 -16.87 -3.96 12.45
C ASP A 64 -15.69 -3.07 12.83
N ILE A 65 -14.49 -3.45 12.37
CA ILE A 65 -13.23 -2.76 12.65
C ILE A 65 -12.49 -2.55 11.33
N ILE A 66 -12.02 -1.34 11.12
CA ILE A 66 -11.19 -0.97 9.97
C ILE A 66 -9.98 -0.20 10.49
N ASP A 67 -8.80 -0.79 10.35
CA ASP A 67 -7.53 -0.14 10.65
C ASP A 67 -6.94 0.39 9.33
N ILE A 68 -6.85 1.70 9.19
CA ILE A 68 -6.24 2.36 8.04
C ILE A 68 -4.81 2.70 8.39
N VAL A 69 -3.86 2.05 7.74
CA VAL A 69 -2.42 2.21 7.97
C VAL A 69 -1.82 3.00 6.82
N PHE A 70 -1.15 4.10 7.13
CA PHE A 70 -0.56 4.96 6.12
C PHE A 70 0.93 4.74 5.96
N THR A 71 1.37 4.64 4.70
CA THR A 71 2.78 4.77 4.37
C THR A 71 3.24 6.22 4.51
N HIS A 72 2.45 7.16 4.01
CA HIS A 72 2.63 8.60 4.16
C HIS A 72 1.34 9.34 3.73
N VAL A 73 1.38 10.67 3.61
CA VAL A 73 0.18 11.51 3.41
C VAL A 73 0.17 12.27 2.07
N HIS A 74 0.88 11.82 1.05
CA HIS A 74 0.71 12.37 -0.28
C HIS A 74 -0.69 12.11 -0.84
N TYR A 75 -1.19 12.96 -1.71
CA TYR A 75 -2.58 12.92 -2.19
C TYR A 75 -2.99 11.58 -2.81
N ASP A 76 -2.11 10.93 -3.54
CA ASP A 76 -2.39 9.63 -4.16
C ASP A 76 -2.48 8.48 -3.16
N HIS A 77 -2.15 8.73 -1.88
CA HIS A 77 -2.30 7.78 -0.77
C HIS A 77 -3.46 8.14 0.18
N VAL A 78 -4.08 9.33 0.06
CA VAL A 78 -5.09 9.79 1.03
C VAL A 78 -6.38 10.32 0.40
N LEU A 79 -6.46 10.56 -0.90
CA LEU A 79 -7.63 11.17 -1.56
C LEU A 79 -8.93 10.39 -1.35
N GLY A 80 -8.89 9.09 -1.17
CA GLY A 80 -10.06 8.28 -0.89
C GLY A 80 -10.74 8.62 0.43
N LEU A 81 -10.00 9.20 1.40
CA LEU A 81 -10.56 9.65 2.67
C LEU A 81 -11.54 10.81 2.54
N LEU A 82 -11.61 11.47 1.41
CA LEU A 82 -12.59 12.53 1.18
C LEU A 82 -14.03 12.01 1.24
N ASP A 83 -14.26 10.70 1.03
CA ASP A 83 -15.59 10.10 1.15
C ASP A 83 -15.65 9.04 2.26
N PHE A 84 -15.93 9.46 3.48
CA PHE A 84 -16.17 8.56 4.62
C PHE A 84 -17.48 7.77 4.55
N SER A 85 -18.36 8.03 3.57
CA SER A 85 -19.61 7.26 3.40
C SER A 85 -19.36 5.82 2.94
N ILE A 86 -18.20 5.53 2.37
CA ILE A 86 -17.72 4.19 1.99
C ILE A 86 -17.69 3.25 3.20
N PHE A 87 -17.41 3.78 4.39
CA PHE A 87 -17.27 2.96 5.59
C PHE A 87 -18.63 2.68 6.25
N PRO A 88 -18.86 1.45 6.76
CA PRO A 88 -20.08 1.11 7.48
C PRO A 88 -20.32 2.06 8.64
N LYS A 89 -21.59 2.50 8.83
CA LYS A 89 -21.95 3.49 9.87
C LYS A 89 -21.53 3.09 11.29
N ASN A 90 -21.52 1.80 11.58
CA ASN A 90 -21.22 1.26 12.91
C ASN A 90 -19.79 0.73 13.04
N ALA A 91 -18.99 0.74 11.96
CA ALA A 91 -17.61 0.32 12.03
C ALA A 91 -16.77 1.30 12.87
N ARG A 92 -15.86 0.75 13.66
CA ARG A 92 -14.79 1.52 14.30
C ARG A 92 -13.67 1.69 13.29
N ILE A 93 -13.36 2.93 12.94
CA ILE A 93 -12.31 3.29 11.99
C ILE A 93 -11.14 3.88 12.75
N ASN A 94 -10.00 3.22 12.72
CA ASN A 94 -8.78 3.69 13.34
C ASN A 94 -7.81 4.15 12.24
N LEU A 95 -7.12 5.26 12.46
CA LEU A 95 -6.05 5.74 11.59
C LEU A 95 -4.71 5.48 12.27
N VAL A 96 -3.80 4.83 11.57
CA VAL A 96 -2.50 4.39 12.10
C VAL A 96 -1.38 4.95 11.22
N GLY A 97 -0.47 5.72 11.80
CA GLY A 97 0.63 6.32 11.04
C GLY A 97 1.58 7.14 11.90
N THR A 98 2.58 7.75 11.28
CA THR A 98 3.56 8.64 11.91
C THR A 98 3.14 10.11 11.73
N PHE A 99 1.93 10.46 12.16
CA PHE A 99 1.27 11.75 11.88
C PHE A 99 2.05 12.95 12.38
N LYS A 100 2.69 12.86 13.57
CA LYS A 100 3.55 13.93 14.09
C LYS A 100 4.74 14.23 13.17
N SER A 101 5.30 13.20 12.57
CA SER A 101 6.41 13.34 11.62
C SER A 101 5.96 14.04 10.34
N TRP A 102 4.74 13.71 9.85
CA TRP A 102 4.24 14.25 8.58
C TRP A 102 3.61 15.62 8.71
N LEU A 103 2.79 15.83 9.74
CA LEU A 103 1.94 17.01 9.87
C LEU A 103 2.42 17.97 10.98
N GLY A 104 3.34 17.51 11.83
CA GLY A 104 3.80 18.28 12.99
C GLY A 104 2.85 18.27 14.19
N TYR A 105 1.71 17.56 14.11
CA TYR A 105 0.68 17.47 15.15
C TYR A 105 -0.14 16.17 15.04
N ASP A 106 -0.91 15.84 16.09
CA ASP A 106 -1.67 14.58 16.23
C ASP A 106 -3.08 14.69 15.64
N THR A 107 -3.24 15.16 14.40
CA THR A 107 -4.56 15.30 13.77
C THR A 107 -4.45 15.25 12.25
N ILE A 108 -5.55 14.88 11.62
CA ILE A 108 -5.74 14.95 10.17
C ILE A 108 -6.76 16.01 9.78
N ASP A 109 -7.10 16.94 10.68
CA ASP A 109 -8.15 17.94 10.47
C ASP A 109 -7.88 18.83 9.26
N ASP A 110 -6.61 19.02 8.88
CA ASP A 110 -6.24 19.80 7.71
C ASP A 110 -6.79 19.24 6.40
N PHE A 111 -7.05 17.94 6.30
CA PHE A 111 -7.71 17.34 5.13
C PHE A 111 -9.18 17.72 5.03
N TYR A 112 -9.81 18.12 6.14
CA TYR A 112 -11.26 18.31 6.25
C TYR A 112 -11.66 19.72 6.68
N ARG A 113 -10.82 20.72 6.50
CA ARG A 113 -11.13 22.09 6.91
C ARG A 113 -11.71 22.93 5.79
N HIS A 114 -12.55 23.88 6.17
CA HIS A 114 -13.03 24.92 5.26
C HIS A 114 -11.86 25.73 4.64
N PRO A 115 -12.00 26.13 3.38
CA PRO A 115 -13.16 25.98 2.48
C PRO A 115 -13.13 24.69 1.65
N PHE A 116 -12.15 23.79 1.88
CA PHE A 116 -11.90 22.64 0.99
C PHE A 116 -12.86 21.48 1.26
N TRP A 117 -13.28 21.27 2.51
CA TRP A 117 -14.15 20.17 2.87
C TRP A 117 -15.14 20.55 3.98
N PRO A 118 -16.45 20.26 3.84
CA PRO A 118 -17.47 20.74 4.78
C PRO A 118 -17.83 19.76 5.89
N VAL A 119 -17.39 18.49 5.80
CA VAL A 119 -17.85 17.41 6.70
C VAL A 119 -16.65 16.79 7.43
N GLN A 120 -16.76 16.71 8.76
CA GLN A 120 -15.73 16.03 9.57
C GLN A 120 -15.88 14.51 9.47
N PRO A 121 -14.76 13.77 9.38
CA PRO A 121 -14.77 12.31 9.33
C PRO A 121 -15.14 11.70 10.69
N ARG A 122 -15.69 10.48 10.65
CA ARG A 122 -15.94 9.67 11.85
C ARG A 122 -14.70 8.79 12.13
N ILE A 123 -13.78 9.28 12.93
CA ILE A 123 -12.57 8.55 13.32
C ILE A 123 -12.78 7.98 14.71
N GLY A 124 -12.57 6.67 14.89
CA GLY A 124 -12.62 6.02 16.20
C GLY A 124 -11.38 6.29 17.02
N MET A 125 -10.21 6.16 16.44
CA MET A 125 -8.93 6.40 17.10
C MET A 125 -7.87 6.87 16.09
N LEU A 126 -7.06 7.82 16.49
CA LEU A 126 -5.80 8.15 15.84
C LEU A 126 -4.68 7.46 16.62
N CYS A 127 -3.96 6.56 15.97
CA CYS A 127 -2.89 5.78 16.57
C CYS A 127 -1.54 6.23 15.98
N GLU A 128 -0.80 6.99 16.77
CA GLU A 128 0.57 7.38 16.43
C GLU A 128 1.50 6.18 16.60
N ILE A 129 2.29 5.88 15.58
CA ILE A 129 3.32 4.84 15.60
C ILE A 129 4.70 5.44 15.34
N THR A 130 5.75 4.67 15.60
CA THR A 130 7.13 5.01 15.22
C THR A 130 7.57 4.15 14.05
N ASN A 131 8.54 4.63 13.28
CA ASN A 131 9.11 3.91 12.13
C ASN A 131 10.53 3.37 12.41
N ASP A 132 10.74 2.90 13.62
CA ASP A 132 11.97 2.31 14.14
C ASP A 132 11.93 0.77 14.25
N GLY A 133 10.89 0.15 13.68
CA GLY A 133 10.69 -1.31 13.73
C GLY A 133 9.95 -1.80 14.98
N HIS A 134 9.46 -0.90 15.84
CA HIS A 134 8.60 -1.31 16.95
C HIS A 134 7.34 -2.04 16.45
N SER A 135 6.93 -3.11 17.14
CA SER A 135 5.76 -3.90 16.76
C SER A 135 4.50 -3.41 17.46
N TYR A 136 3.48 -3.11 16.67
CA TYR A 136 2.15 -2.70 17.13
C TYR A 136 1.15 -3.81 16.86
N ASN A 137 0.31 -4.14 17.84
CA ASN A 137 -0.76 -5.12 17.67
C ASN A 137 -1.98 -4.44 17.04
N LEU A 138 -2.43 -4.98 15.93
CA LEU A 138 -3.73 -4.71 15.34
C LEU A 138 -4.76 -5.74 15.84
N SER A 139 -6.01 -5.63 15.42
CA SER A 139 -7.04 -6.62 15.76
C SER A 139 -6.77 -7.98 15.08
N ASP A 140 -7.45 -9.03 15.55
CA ASP A 140 -7.43 -10.40 14.96
C ASP A 140 -6.03 -11.04 14.86
N GLY A 141 -5.12 -10.75 15.80
CA GLY A 141 -3.80 -11.34 15.84
C GLY A 141 -2.84 -10.85 14.75
N MET A 142 -3.19 -9.76 14.09
CA MET A 142 -2.30 -9.07 13.16
C MET A 142 -1.35 -8.15 13.91
N SER A 143 -0.12 -7.98 13.41
CA SER A 143 0.84 -7.01 13.91
C SER A 143 1.45 -6.20 12.78
N LEU A 144 1.80 -4.97 13.11
CA LEU A 144 2.39 -3.99 12.21
C LEU A 144 3.75 -3.56 12.74
N GLN A 145 4.74 -3.50 11.86
CA GLN A 145 5.99 -2.77 12.08
C GLN A 145 6.15 -1.73 10.98
N ALA A 146 6.69 -0.57 11.31
CA ALA A 146 7.01 0.47 10.35
C ALA A 146 8.50 0.82 10.40
N TYR A 147 9.06 1.14 9.23
CA TYR A 147 10.45 1.56 9.06
C TYR A 147 10.50 2.75 8.11
N ASN A 148 11.52 3.60 8.23
CA ASN A 148 11.68 4.74 7.33
C ASN A 148 11.90 4.31 5.88
N SER A 149 11.15 4.87 4.92
CA SER A 149 11.22 4.51 3.50
C SER A 149 12.24 5.31 2.69
N ASN A 150 12.97 6.24 3.31
CA ASN A 150 13.84 7.19 2.61
C ASN A 150 13.11 8.01 1.52
N HIS A 151 11.83 8.29 1.77
CA HIS A 151 11.04 9.18 0.94
C HIS A 151 11.18 10.63 1.42
N PRO A 152 11.16 11.66 0.55
CA PRO A 152 11.38 13.06 0.93
C PRO A 152 10.58 13.56 2.13
N ASP A 153 9.33 13.16 2.28
CA ASP A 153 8.44 13.59 3.35
C ASP A 153 8.25 12.53 4.46
N ASN A 154 9.29 11.73 4.75
CA ASN A 154 9.31 10.71 5.83
C ASN A 154 8.27 9.59 5.66
N GLY A 155 8.30 8.91 4.54
CA GLY A 155 7.44 7.75 4.33
C GLY A 155 7.78 6.53 5.20
N ASN A 156 6.85 5.60 5.29
CA ASN A 156 7.00 4.34 6.01
C ASN A 156 7.00 3.13 5.07
N ILE A 157 7.97 2.24 5.25
CA ILE A 157 7.86 0.85 4.86
C ILE A 157 7.01 0.16 5.91
N LEU A 158 6.04 -0.66 5.50
CA LEU A 158 5.16 -1.37 6.41
C LEU A 158 5.40 -2.88 6.31
N VAL A 159 5.52 -3.54 7.45
CA VAL A 159 5.58 -4.99 7.56
C VAL A 159 4.37 -5.46 8.36
N LEU A 160 3.44 -6.11 7.68
CA LEU A 160 2.28 -6.75 8.31
C LEU A 160 2.54 -8.23 8.51
N THR A 161 2.35 -8.70 9.74
CA THR A 161 2.41 -10.12 10.09
C THR A 161 1.01 -10.61 10.43
N LEU A 162 0.57 -11.63 9.71
CA LEU A 162 -0.78 -12.19 9.71
C LEU A 162 -0.66 -13.68 10.06
N ASN A 163 -0.88 -14.03 11.32
CA ASN A 163 -0.76 -15.43 11.78
C ASN A 163 0.58 -16.10 11.34
N GLY A 164 1.69 -15.36 11.49
CA GLY A 164 3.03 -15.83 11.13
C GLY A 164 3.38 -15.70 9.64
N LYS A 165 2.47 -15.23 8.78
CA LYS A 165 2.73 -14.88 7.38
C LYS A 165 3.04 -13.39 7.28
N LYS A 166 3.98 -13.03 6.43
CA LYS A 166 4.48 -11.66 6.33
C LYS A 166 4.20 -11.06 4.96
N ILE A 167 3.67 -9.83 4.96
CA ILE A 167 3.54 -8.97 3.78
C ILE A 167 4.35 -7.71 4.04
N CYS A 168 5.25 -7.36 3.12
CA CYS A 168 6.04 -6.14 3.17
C CYS A 168 5.56 -5.17 2.09
N PHE A 169 5.24 -3.93 2.47
CA PHE A 169 4.85 -2.85 1.58
C PHE A 169 5.97 -1.82 1.54
N LEU A 170 6.64 -1.72 0.40
CA LEU A 170 7.68 -0.75 0.11
C LEU A 170 7.17 0.19 -1.00
N PHE A 171 6.21 1.06 -0.64
CA PHE A 171 5.72 2.12 -1.50
C PHE A 171 6.54 3.39 -1.24
N ASP A 172 6.64 4.22 -2.26
CA ASP A 172 7.35 5.49 -2.18
C ASP A 172 8.65 5.29 -1.41
N PHE A 173 9.45 4.41 -2.00
CA PHE A 173 10.70 3.92 -1.41
C PHE A 173 11.86 4.17 -2.35
N GLU A 174 12.86 4.89 -1.87
CA GLU A 174 14.14 5.01 -2.55
C GLU A 174 15.22 4.21 -1.83
N SER A 175 15.80 3.25 -2.53
CA SER A 175 16.83 2.37 -1.96
C SER A 175 18.04 3.17 -1.50
N ASN A 176 18.49 2.92 -0.28
CA ASN A 176 19.75 3.43 0.23
C ASN A 176 20.59 2.30 0.84
N LYS A 177 21.89 2.54 1.00
CA LYS A 177 22.83 1.52 1.49
C LYS A 177 22.71 1.22 2.98
N GLU A 178 22.00 2.06 3.74
CA GLU A 178 21.89 1.96 5.19
C GLU A 178 20.67 1.15 5.62
N PHE A 179 19.71 0.91 4.70
CA PHE A 179 18.50 0.17 5.02
C PHE A 179 18.78 -1.34 5.16
N ASP A 180 18.35 -1.93 6.27
CA ASP A 180 18.45 -3.37 6.52
C ASP A 180 17.32 -4.14 5.85
N PHE A 181 17.60 -4.64 4.65
CA PHE A 181 16.65 -5.46 3.89
C PHE A 181 16.40 -6.86 4.46
N SER A 182 17.05 -7.26 5.56
CA SER A 182 16.79 -8.57 6.21
C SER A 182 15.33 -8.72 6.65
N ILE A 183 14.60 -7.61 6.82
CA ILE A 183 13.15 -7.61 7.08
C ILE A 183 12.34 -8.31 5.98
N LEU A 184 12.87 -8.40 4.75
CA LEU A 184 12.21 -9.04 3.61
C LEU A 184 12.30 -10.56 3.62
N LYS A 185 13.17 -11.13 4.46
CA LYS A 185 13.35 -12.58 4.53
C LYS A 185 12.04 -13.30 4.84
N ASP A 186 11.75 -14.37 4.10
CA ASP A 186 10.57 -15.21 4.26
C ASP A 186 9.23 -14.47 4.09
N THR A 187 9.21 -13.39 3.29
CA THR A 187 8.01 -12.62 2.98
C THR A 187 7.11 -13.39 2.00
N SER A 188 5.81 -13.50 2.31
CA SER A 188 4.82 -14.10 1.41
C SER A 188 4.60 -13.21 0.18
N PHE A 189 4.35 -11.92 0.41
CA PHE A 189 4.21 -10.92 -0.66
C PHE A 189 5.11 -9.71 -0.38
N LEU A 190 6.03 -9.43 -1.29
CA LEU A 190 6.72 -8.15 -1.36
C LEU A 190 5.95 -7.25 -2.32
N VAL A 191 5.25 -6.25 -1.80
CA VAL A 191 4.53 -5.22 -2.57
C VAL A 191 5.47 -4.03 -2.71
N PHE A 192 5.91 -3.75 -3.95
CA PHE A 192 7.09 -2.92 -4.17
C PHE A 192 6.82 -1.80 -5.19
N ASP A 193 7.36 -0.61 -4.92
CA ASP A 193 7.36 0.54 -5.83
C ASP A 193 8.12 0.22 -7.12
N GLY A 194 7.42 0.23 -8.23
CA GLY A 194 7.99 0.04 -9.56
C GLY A 194 7.72 1.21 -10.50
N MET A 195 7.78 2.44 -9.97
CA MET A 195 7.52 3.67 -10.71
C MET A 195 8.39 3.77 -11.97
N TYR A 196 9.67 3.40 -11.86
CA TYR A 196 10.68 3.57 -12.90
C TYR A 196 11.30 2.25 -13.35
N ASP A 197 12.13 2.32 -14.40
CA ASP A 197 13.09 1.28 -14.73
C ASP A 197 14.54 1.79 -14.53
N ASP A 198 15.51 0.86 -14.55
CA ASP A 198 16.92 1.19 -14.28
C ASP A 198 17.51 2.19 -15.27
N THR A 199 16.89 2.43 -16.42
CA THR A 199 17.35 3.41 -17.43
C THR A 199 16.86 4.82 -17.15
N GLU A 200 15.78 4.96 -16.36
CA GLU A 200 15.12 6.23 -16.07
C GLU A 200 15.50 6.77 -14.68
N ILE A 201 15.86 5.91 -13.74
CA ILE A 201 16.00 6.27 -12.31
C ILE A 201 17.03 7.37 -12.06
N SER A 202 18.09 7.44 -12.87
CA SER A 202 19.15 8.45 -12.67
C SER A 202 18.67 9.90 -12.78
N GLU A 203 17.57 10.13 -13.51
CA GLU A 203 16.94 11.45 -13.66
C GLU A 203 15.98 11.78 -12.53
N HIS A 204 15.72 10.81 -11.63
CA HIS A 204 14.69 10.89 -10.60
C HIS A 204 15.22 10.63 -9.18
N PHE A 205 16.54 10.69 -8.98
CA PHE A 205 17.12 10.57 -7.64
C PHE A 205 16.59 11.64 -6.69
N GLY A 206 16.24 11.21 -5.46
CA GLY A 206 15.68 12.09 -4.43
C GLY A 206 14.17 12.31 -4.59
N TRP A 207 13.51 11.58 -5.50
CA TRP A 207 12.05 11.61 -5.66
C TRP A 207 11.34 10.59 -4.79
N GLY A 208 12.10 9.69 -4.13
CA GLY A 208 11.57 8.71 -3.21
C GLY A 208 10.97 7.47 -3.87
N HIS A 209 11.40 7.11 -5.09
CA HIS A 209 10.88 5.96 -5.84
C HIS A 209 11.98 5.00 -6.26
N SER A 210 11.57 3.78 -6.60
CA SER A 210 12.46 2.70 -7.02
C SER A 210 12.16 2.19 -8.44
N THR A 211 12.94 1.18 -8.84
CA THR A 211 12.77 0.48 -10.12
C THR A 211 12.21 -0.92 -9.89
N PHE A 212 11.40 -1.40 -10.85
CA PHE A 212 10.91 -2.78 -10.75
C PHE A 212 12.05 -3.81 -10.75
N GLN A 213 13.19 -3.51 -11.38
CA GLN A 213 14.37 -4.38 -11.37
C GLN A 213 14.98 -4.47 -9.96
N GLU A 214 14.98 -3.38 -9.20
CA GLU A 214 15.40 -3.39 -7.79
C GLU A 214 14.51 -4.33 -6.97
N GLY A 215 13.18 -4.21 -7.12
CA GLY A 215 12.23 -5.13 -6.49
C GLY A 215 12.51 -6.59 -6.84
N CYS A 216 12.80 -6.90 -8.11
CA CYS A 216 13.17 -8.24 -8.55
C CYS A 216 14.46 -8.75 -7.89
N ARG A 217 15.49 -7.90 -7.81
CA ARG A 217 16.76 -8.24 -7.14
C ARG A 217 16.56 -8.53 -5.66
N LEU A 218 15.83 -7.67 -4.96
CA LEU A 218 15.54 -7.85 -3.54
C LEU A 218 14.72 -9.12 -3.28
N ALA A 219 13.66 -9.37 -4.06
CA ALA A 219 12.84 -10.57 -3.94
C ALA A 219 13.67 -11.84 -4.12
N ALA A 220 14.57 -11.87 -5.08
CA ALA A 220 15.47 -13.00 -5.32
C ALA A 220 16.47 -13.21 -4.19
N VAL A 221 17.12 -12.14 -3.69
CA VAL A 221 18.14 -12.21 -2.63
C VAL A 221 17.53 -12.66 -1.30
N TYR A 222 16.35 -12.15 -0.94
CA TYR A 222 15.71 -12.43 0.36
C TYR A 222 14.69 -13.56 0.32
N GLY A 223 14.51 -14.22 -0.82
CA GLY A 223 13.63 -15.38 -0.96
C GLY A 223 12.15 -15.06 -0.72
N CYS A 224 11.69 -13.89 -1.16
CA CYS A 224 10.26 -13.56 -1.13
C CYS A 224 9.49 -14.55 -1.99
N LYS A 225 8.29 -14.98 -1.59
CA LYS A 225 7.54 -15.96 -2.38
C LYS A 225 6.98 -15.37 -3.67
N GLU A 226 6.35 -14.20 -3.58
CA GLU A 226 5.86 -13.45 -4.74
C GLU A 226 6.26 -11.97 -4.62
N LEU A 227 6.55 -11.37 -5.76
CA LEU A 227 6.79 -9.94 -5.92
C LEU A 227 5.60 -9.30 -6.63
N LEU A 228 5.00 -8.31 -6.00
CA LEU A 228 3.88 -7.53 -6.51
C LEU A 228 4.37 -6.11 -6.80
N ILE A 229 4.63 -5.82 -8.07
CA ILE A 229 5.03 -4.47 -8.50
C ILE A 229 3.79 -3.58 -8.58
N THR A 230 3.85 -2.44 -7.93
CA THR A 230 2.78 -1.44 -7.85
C THR A 230 3.34 -0.03 -8.03
N HIS A 231 2.57 0.99 -7.70
CA HIS A 231 2.92 2.40 -7.83
C HIS A 231 3.32 2.76 -9.28
N HIS A 232 2.53 2.24 -10.23
CA HIS A 232 2.83 2.36 -11.66
C HIS A 232 2.85 3.81 -12.12
N ASN A 233 3.89 4.18 -12.86
CA ASN A 233 4.00 5.51 -13.45
C ASN A 233 2.73 5.86 -14.25
N PRO A 234 2.07 7.00 -13.95
CA PRO A 234 0.83 7.38 -14.63
C PRO A 234 0.99 7.68 -16.13
N LYS A 235 2.23 7.81 -16.61
CA LYS A 235 2.53 7.95 -18.06
C LYS A 235 2.52 6.60 -18.80
N ASN A 236 2.70 5.48 -18.08
CA ASN A 236 2.74 4.14 -18.65
C ASN A 236 1.32 3.61 -18.88
N ASN A 237 0.98 3.39 -20.14
CA ASN A 237 -0.27 2.73 -20.52
C ASN A 237 -0.19 1.20 -20.31
N ASP A 238 -1.29 0.50 -20.57
CA ASP A 238 -1.39 -0.94 -20.38
C ASP A 238 -0.36 -1.74 -21.20
N ASP A 239 -0.15 -1.37 -22.46
CA ASP A 239 0.83 -2.04 -23.33
C ASP A 239 2.25 -1.92 -22.74
N LYS A 240 2.60 -0.73 -22.25
CA LYS A 240 3.91 -0.51 -21.61
C LYS A 240 4.06 -1.31 -20.34
N LEU A 241 3.05 -1.35 -19.47
CA LEU A 241 3.10 -2.13 -18.24
C LEU A 241 3.17 -3.63 -18.49
N LEU A 242 2.47 -4.14 -19.53
CA LEU A 242 2.59 -5.55 -19.96
C LEU A 242 4.01 -5.88 -20.43
N GLU A 243 4.64 -4.98 -21.21
CA GLU A 243 6.04 -5.13 -21.61
C GLU A 243 6.98 -5.20 -20.40
N LEU A 244 6.81 -4.27 -19.44
CA LEU A 244 7.64 -4.20 -18.23
C LEU A 244 7.43 -5.45 -17.33
N GLU A 245 6.19 -5.93 -17.21
CA GLU A 245 5.88 -7.16 -16.47
C GLU A 245 6.62 -8.38 -17.06
N GLN A 246 6.66 -8.50 -18.39
CA GLN A 246 7.43 -9.58 -19.04
C GLN A 246 8.93 -9.46 -18.75
N LYS A 247 9.49 -8.24 -18.79
CA LYS A 247 10.90 -8.02 -18.44
C LYS A 247 11.18 -8.39 -16.97
N ALA A 248 10.30 -8.02 -16.05
CA ALA A 248 10.43 -8.35 -14.64
C ALA A 248 10.44 -9.86 -14.39
N LYS A 249 9.55 -10.62 -15.07
CA LYS A 249 9.48 -12.09 -15.00
C LYS A 249 10.73 -12.80 -15.49
N LEU A 250 11.51 -12.18 -16.39
CA LEU A 250 12.82 -12.71 -16.78
C LEU A 250 13.87 -12.60 -15.70
N ILE A 251 13.73 -11.63 -14.79
CA ILE A 251 14.64 -11.41 -13.65
C ILE A 251 14.19 -12.24 -12.45
N TYR A 252 12.90 -12.15 -12.10
CA TYR A 252 12.28 -12.90 -11.02
C TYR A 252 10.92 -13.48 -11.48
N PRO A 253 10.85 -14.80 -11.76
CA PRO A 253 9.65 -15.41 -12.39
C PRO A 253 8.35 -15.23 -11.60
N ASN A 254 8.42 -15.18 -10.26
CA ASN A 254 7.26 -14.99 -9.38
C ASN A 254 6.90 -13.50 -9.21
N THR A 255 6.98 -12.74 -10.29
CA THR A 255 6.62 -11.31 -10.32
C THR A 255 5.28 -11.11 -11.01
N ARG A 256 4.44 -10.25 -10.43
CA ARG A 256 3.23 -9.71 -11.05
C ARG A 256 3.23 -8.18 -10.95
N PHE A 257 2.77 -7.53 -12.00
CA PHE A 257 2.40 -6.12 -11.94
C PHE A 257 0.93 -6.04 -11.52
N VAL A 258 0.68 -5.37 -10.41
CA VAL A 258 -0.64 -5.32 -9.76
C VAL A 258 -1.65 -4.61 -10.65
N ARG A 259 -2.85 -5.18 -10.73
CA ARG A 259 -4.03 -4.61 -11.40
C ARG A 259 -5.07 -4.22 -10.36
N ALA A 260 -5.79 -3.14 -10.59
CA ALA A 260 -6.98 -2.86 -9.78
C ALA A 260 -7.98 -4.02 -9.95
N GLY A 261 -8.44 -4.57 -8.81
CA GLY A 261 -9.29 -5.75 -8.75
C GLY A 261 -8.55 -7.08 -8.51
N ASP A 262 -7.21 -7.10 -8.49
CA ASP A 262 -6.46 -8.30 -8.14
C ASP A 262 -6.73 -8.70 -6.68
N LEU A 263 -6.71 -10.03 -6.47
CA LEU A 263 -6.75 -10.62 -5.13
C LEU A 263 -5.65 -11.67 -4.98
N PHE A 264 -5.06 -11.77 -3.78
CA PHE A 264 -3.98 -12.69 -3.45
C PHE A 264 -4.27 -13.38 -2.12
N VAL A 265 -4.24 -14.71 -2.10
CA VAL A 265 -4.41 -15.49 -0.86
C VAL A 265 -3.09 -15.53 -0.11
N VAL A 266 -3.08 -15.15 1.17
CA VAL A 266 -1.87 -15.13 2.00
C VAL A 266 -1.63 -16.51 2.58
N GLU A 267 -0.77 -17.30 1.91
CA GLU A 267 -0.43 -18.68 2.28
C GLU A 267 0.87 -18.80 3.09
#